data_01c544228c78059549078d96dc026311
#
_entry.id   01c544228c78059549078d96dc026311
#
_cell.length_a   1.000
_cell.length_b   1.000
_cell.length_c   1.000
_cell.angle_alpha   90.00
_cell.angle_beta   90.00
_cell.angle_gamma   90.00
#
_symmetry.space_group_name_H-M   'P 1'
#
loop_
_entity.id
_entity.type
_entity.pdbx_description
1 polymer ?
#
loop_
_entity_poly.entity_id
_entity_poly.type
_entity_poly.pdbx_seq_one_letter_code
_entity_poly.pdbx_strand_id
1 'polypeptide(L)'
;MQKTDLNVSPYYDDFDNNDNFHRVLFRPGFAVQARELTTLQSILQNQVEKHGRHFFKEGSMVIPGQITFTNKYYAVKLQSTFNSASIAGYLSSYVGAIVTGGISGVTARVVGYADATTIDSPTLYVKYLTTATQTASATGSTGASIANSTVEFVNGESLAADKQISSINSGNNSSTLLTSGATSTGSSAAIEEGVYFVRGQFVRVPAQRIVLDKYTNTPSYRVGLTVTETLVTPESDTTLLDNAAGSTNVNAKGAHRLKIDLTLGKLPLGSSDDDNFIELLRLKTGSIERLVDRTDYNVFQENIARRTFDESGNYTVRPFGIDVKEQLDDGSNEGVYSASQVSDEGLSLIHI
;
A
#
# COMPACT_ATOMS: atom_id res chain seq x y z
N MET A 1 -5.95 13.20 16.36
CA MET A 1 -4.94 13.69 17.34
C MET A 1 -3.75 12.74 17.31
N GLN A 2 -2.52 13.26 17.30
CA GLN A 2 -1.32 12.42 17.40
C GLN A 2 -1.42 11.51 18.63
N LYS A 3 -0.86 10.30 18.54
CA LYS A 3 -0.84 9.36 19.67
C LYS A 3 0.43 9.51 20.53
N THR A 4 1.47 10.06 19.93
CA THR A 4 2.74 10.30 20.65
C THR A 4 2.54 11.36 21.72
N ASP A 5 2.76 11.00 22.97
CA ASP A 5 2.75 11.94 24.08
C ASP A 5 4.04 12.77 24.06
N LEU A 6 3.91 14.07 23.93
CA LEU A 6 5.02 15.03 23.96
C LEU A 6 5.12 15.77 25.31
N ASN A 7 4.20 15.54 26.25
CA ASN A 7 4.29 16.09 27.61
C ASN A 7 5.22 15.25 28.51
N VAL A 8 6.30 14.77 27.92
CA VAL A 8 7.33 13.96 28.59
C VAL A 8 8.71 14.52 28.28
N SER A 9 9.70 14.10 29.06
CA SER A 9 11.09 14.46 28.79
C SER A 9 11.51 14.04 27.38
N PRO A 10 12.23 14.85 26.63
CA PRO A 10 12.78 16.20 26.94
C PRO A 10 11.88 17.36 26.52
N TYR A 11 10.69 17.12 25.98
CA TYR A 11 9.86 18.15 25.27
C TYR A 11 9.00 18.94 26.24
N TYR A 12 8.33 18.25 27.18
CA TYR A 12 7.43 18.84 28.18
C TYR A 12 6.39 19.78 27.55
N ASP A 13 5.78 19.38 26.42
CA ASP A 13 4.68 20.10 25.80
C ASP A 13 3.42 19.95 26.64
N ASP A 14 3.10 20.97 27.39
CA ASP A 14 1.98 21.03 28.34
C ASP A 14 0.69 21.58 27.72
N PHE A 15 0.58 21.53 26.39
CA PHE A 15 -0.63 21.96 25.69
C PHE A 15 -1.84 21.13 26.11
N ASP A 16 -2.84 21.79 26.71
CA ASP A 16 -4.18 21.23 26.96
C ASP A 16 -5.24 22.08 26.25
N ASN A 17 -6.08 21.42 25.46
CA ASN A 17 -7.18 22.07 24.76
C ASN A 17 -8.23 22.66 25.70
N ASN A 18 -8.37 22.12 26.92
CA ASN A 18 -9.34 22.57 27.91
C ASN A 18 -8.98 23.92 28.52
N ASP A 19 -7.71 24.27 28.51
CA ASP A 19 -7.22 25.55 29.02
C ASP A 19 -7.57 26.75 28.13
N ASN A 20 -7.96 26.48 26.87
CA ASN A 20 -8.32 27.50 25.88
C ASN A 20 -7.20 28.51 25.63
N PHE A 21 -5.95 28.12 25.73
CA PHE A 21 -4.84 28.95 25.35
C PHE A 21 -4.70 28.99 23.82
N HIS A 22 -4.86 30.17 23.24
CA HIS A 22 -4.84 30.35 21.79
C HIS A 22 -3.57 31.02 21.28
N ARG A 23 -2.73 31.57 22.19
CA ARG A 23 -1.52 32.28 21.81
C ARG A 23 -0.52 32.33 22.94
N VAL A 24 0.73 32.04 22.65
CA VAL A 24 1.88 32.27 23.56
C VAL A 24 2.35 33.72 23.36
N LEU A 25 2.49 34.45 24.47
CA LEU A 25 2.90 35.85 24.49
C LEU A 25 4.26 35.97 25.15
N PHE A 26 5.31 36.13 24.35
CA PHE A 26 6.67 36.35 24.84
C PHE A 26 6.82 37.72 25.49
N ARG A 27 7.34 37.74 26.69
CA ARG A 27 7.53 38.96 27.46
C ARG A 27 8.98 39.42 27.40
N PRO A 28 9.29 40.69 27.05
CA PRO A 28 10.65 41.20 27.08
C PRO A 28 11.31 41.04 28.47
N GLY A 29 12.57 40.67 28.50
CA GLY A 29 13.32 40.49 29.74
C GLY A 29 13.16 39.12 30.41
N PHE A 30 12.38 38.22 29.84
CA PHE A 30 12.25 36.82 30.30
C PHE A 30 12.85 35.84 29.29
N ALA A 31 13.49 34.77 29.77
CA ALA A 31 14.04 33.72 28.92
C ALA A 31 12.90 32.93 28.27
N VAL A 32 13.01 32.67 26.95
CA VAL A 32 12.10 31.79 26.21
C VAL A 32 12.45 30.34 26.56
N GLN A 33 11.46 29.57 26.98
CA GLN A 33 11.61 28.13 27.26
C GLN A 33 11.31 27.31 26.00
N ALA A 34 11.99 26.18 25.84
CA ALA A 34 11.76 25.28 24.69
C ALA A 34 10.29 24.81 24.60
N ARG A 35 9.66 24.53 25.77
CA ARG A 35 8.25 24.14 25.84
C ARG A 35 7.30 25.20 25.25
N GLU A 36 7.60 26.49 25.43
CA GLU A 36 6.74 27.57 24.91
C GLU A 36 6.74 27.60 23.37
N LEU A 37 7.89 27.25 22.75
CA LEU A 37 7.98 27.11 21.29
C LEU A 37 7.21 25.86 20.80
N THR A 38 7.27 24.78 21.54
CA THR A 38 6.52 23.54 21.24
C THR A 38 5.02 23.76 21.40
N THR A 39 4.60 24.37 22.52
CA THR A 39 3.20 24.71 22.79
C THR A 39 2.61 25.65 21.73
N LEU A 40 3.39 26.63 21.25
CA LEU A 40 2.95 27.48 20.14
C LEU A 40 2.60 26.67 18.87
N GLN A 41 3.40 25.66 18.56
CA GLN A 41 3.14 24.76 17.43
C GLN A 41 1.90 23.89 17.69
N SER A 42 1.76 23.35 18.90
CA SER A 42 0.62 22.49 19.28
C SER A 42 -0.71 23.28 19.22
N ILE A 43 -0.71 24.53 19.63
CA ILE A 43 -1.88 25.44 19.46
C ILE A 43 -2.27 25.55 17.98
N LEU A 44 -1.31 25.84 17.10
CA LEU A 44 -1.58 25.98 15.66
C LEU A 44 -2.04 24.67 15.02
N GLN A 45 -1.38 23.55 15.36
CA GLN A 45 -1.75 22.22 14.87
C GLN A 45 -3.17 21.84 15.31
N ASN A 46 -3.54 22.14 16.56
CA ASN A 46 -4.89 21.90 17.07
C ASN A 46 -5.96 22.68 16.28
N GLN A 47 -5.67 23.92 15.85
CA GLN A 47 -6.59 24.70 15.02
C GLN A 47 -6.74 24.07 13.62
N VAL A 48 -5.65 23.63 13.01
CA VAL A 48 -5.67 22.92 11.71
C VAL A 48 -6.45 21.59 11.84
N GLU A 49 -6.21 20.83 12.92
CA GLU A 49 -6.92 19.60 13.18
C GLU A 49 -8.43 19.83 13.31
N LYS A 50 -8.85 20.80 14.11
CA LYS A 50 -10.27 21.16 14.29
C LYS A 50 -10.91 21.57 12.97
N HIS A 51 -10.20 22.36 12.17
CA HIS A 51 -10.68 22.76 10.85
C HIS A 51 -10.80 21.54 9.92
N GLY A 52 -9.76 20.69 9.85
CA GLY A 52 -9.77 19.49 9.02
C GLY A 52 -10.88 18.52 9.38
N ARG A 53 -11.11 18.28 10.67
CA ARG A 53 -12.19 17.41 11.17
C ARG A 53 -13.60 17.89 10.84
N HIS A 54 -13.75 19.15 10.45
CA HIS A 54 -15.03 19.68 9.97
C HIS A 54 -15.41 19.19 8.58
N PHE A 55 -14.42 18.79 7.79
CA PHE A 55 -14.60 18.32 6.42
C PHE A 55 -14.30 16.83 6.26
N PHE A 56 -13.29 16.32 6.94
CA PHE A 56 -12.75 14.99 6.74
C PHE A 56 -12.89 14.12 7.99
N LYS A 57 -13.25 12.89 7.79
CA LYS A 57 -13.08 11.82 8.77
C LYS A 57 -11.62 11.39 8.87
N GLU A 58 -11.25 10.81 10.00
CA GLU A 58 -9.94 10.16 10.18
C GLU A 58 -9.72 9.09 9.10
N GLY A 59 -8.60 9.16 8.40
CA GLY A 59 -8.27 8.25 7.31
C GLY A 59 -8.86 8.63 5.95
N SER A 60 -9.59 9.75 5.84
CA SER A 60 -10.15 10.20 4.56
C SER A 60 -9.05 10.55 3.55
N MET A 61 -9.26 10.13 2.32
CA MET A 61 -8.45 10.55 1.17
C MET A 61 -8.79 11.99 0.80
N VAL A 62 -7.81 12.88 0.86
CA VAL A 62 -7.96 14.32 0.52
C VAL A 62 -7.57 14.57 -0.92
N ILE A 63 -6.41 14.08 -1.34
CA ILE A 63 -5.99 14.03 -2.74
C ILE A 63 -5.95 12.56 -3.13
N PRO A 64 -6.68 12.17 -4.18
CA PRO A 64 -6.77 10.78 -4.58
C PRO A 64 -5.41 10.20 -4.97
N GLY A 65 -4.96 9.20 -4.20
CA GLY A 65 -3.98 8.22 -4.64
C GLY A 65 -4.75 6.93 -4.91
N GLN A 66 -5.01 6.64 -6.18
CA GLN A 66 -5.83 5.48 -6.53
C GLN A 66 -5.20 4.19 -6.03
N ILE A 67 -6.00 3.37 -5.35
CA ILE A 67 -5.61 2.01 -5.03
C ILE A 67 -6.06 1.09 -6.14
N THR A 68 -5.15 0.24 -6.62
CA THR A 68 -5.41 -0.73 -7.68
C THR A 68 -5.16 -2.13 -7.20
N PHE A 69 -6.00 -3.06 -7.61
CA PHE A 69 -5.85 -4.48 -7.35
C PHE A 69 -5.56 -5.21 -8.66
N THR A 70 -4.55 -6.07 -8.65
CA THR A 70 -4.18 -6.90 -9.78
C THR A 70 -4.18 -8.37 -9.36
N ASN A 71 -5.08 -9.15 -9.90
CA ASN A 71 -5.19 -10.60 -9.67
C ASN A 71 -4.36 -11.44 -10.65
N LYS A 72 -3.62 -10.80 -11.55
CA LYS A 72 -2.72 -11.43 -12.51
C LYS A 72 -1.31 -10.87 -12.33
N TYR A 73 -0.73 -11.14 -11.17
CA TYR A 73 0.64 -10.77 -10.85
C TYR A 73 1.51 -12.01 -10.98
N TYR A 74 2.09 -12.19 -12.15
CA TYR A 74 2.80 -13.43 -12.48
C TYR A 74 4.11 -13.52 -11.70
N ALA A 75 4.30 -14.65 -11.04
CA ALA A 75 5.50 -14.98 -10.29
C ALA A 75 6.28 -16.09 -10.99
N VAL A 76 7.58 -15.91 -11.11
CA VAL A 76 8.50 -16.85 -11.75
C VAL A 76 9.59 -17.23 -10.75
N LYS A 77 9.61 -18.50 -10.35
CA LYS A 77 10.56 -19.03 -9.38
C LYS A 77 11.85 -19.45 -10.08
N LEU A 78 12.97 -18.97 -9.55
CA LEU A 78 14.29 -19.26 -10.04
C LEU A 78 14.99 -20.33 -9.19
N GLN A 79 15.95 -21.01 -9.78
CA GLN A 79 16.93 -21.78 -9.02
C GLN A 79 17.80 -20.79 -8.20
N SER A 80 18.25 -21.21 -7.03
CA SER A 80 19.05 -20.36 -6.14
C SER A 80 20.45 -20.05 -6.65
N THR A 81 20.92 -20.86 -7.63
CA THR A 81 22.24 -20.72 -8.26
C THR A 81 22.14 -20.78 -9.77
N PHE A 82 23.00 -20.06 -10.43
CA PHE A 82 23.22 -20.12 -11.88
C PHE A 82 24.72 -20.13 -12.17
N ASN A 83 25.22 -21.08 -12.95
CA ASN A 83 26.66 -21.27 -13.22
C ASN A 83 27.51 -21.29 -11.92
N SER A 84 27.03 -22.01 -10.91
CA SER A 84 27.64 -22.10 -9.56
C SER A 84 27.68 -20.81 -8.76
N ALA A 85 27.09 -19.72 -9.23
CA ALA A 85 26.97 -18.46 -8.51
C ALA A 85 25.57 -18.30 -7.91
N SER A 86 25.50 -17.70 -6.71
CA SER A 86 24.23 -17.42 -6.07
C SER A 86 23.50 -16.26 -6.78
N ILE A 87 22.22 -16.46 -7.07
CA ILE A 87 21.36 -15.44 -7.69
C ILE A 87 21.05 -14.29 -6.73
N ALA A 88 21.05 -14.54 -5.42
CA ALA A 88 20.68 -13.54 -4.40
C ALA A 88 21.47 -12.22 -4.53
N GLY A 89 22.74 -12.29 -4.93
CA GLY A 89 23.61 -11.11 -5.06
C GLY A 89 23.22 -10.14 -6.18
N TYR A 90 22.44 -10.58 -7.17
CA TYR A 90 22.06 -9.76 -8.32
C TYR A 90 20.56 -9.81 -8.68
N LEU A 91 19.74 -10.39 -7.81
CA LEU A 91 18.30 -10.52 -8.04
C LEU A 91 17.62 -9.14 -8.26
N SER A 92 18.05 -8.13 -7.52
CA SER A 92 17.54 -6.76 -7.66
C SER A 92 17.84 -6.14 -9.02
N SER A 93 18.91 -6.54 -9.68
CA SER A 93 19.33 -6.01 -10.98
C SER A 93 18.38 -6.38 -12.12
N TYR A 94 17.52 -7.39 -11.91
CA TYR A 94 16.49 -7.76 -12.87
C TYR A 94 15.38 -6.73 -13.01
N VAL A 95 15.13 -5.91 -12.00
CA VAL A 95 14.01 -4.97 -12.03
C VAL A 95 14.13 -4.03 -13.23
N GLY A 96 13.06 -3.96 -14.00
CA GLY A 96 12.98 -3.19 -15.25
C GLY A 96 13.58 -3.86 -16.48
N ALA A 97 14.31 -5.00 -16.34
CA ALA A 97 14.82 -5.76 -17.47
C ALA A 97 13.70 -6.49 -18.23
N ILE A 98 13.92 -6.71 -19.52
CA ILE A 98 13.10 -7.64 -20.32
C ILE A 98 13.84 -8.97 -20.37
N VAL A 99 13.17 -10.03 -19.94
CA VAL A 99 13.71 -11.39 -19.95
C VAL A 99 13.00 -12.23 -20.99
N THR A 100 13.77 -13.10 -21.65
CA THR A 100 13.28 -14.01 -22.70
C THR A 100 13.57 -15.42 -22.28
N GLY A 101 12.57 -16.31 -22.36
CA GLY A 101 12.72 -17.73 -22.11
C GLY A 101 13.48 -18.43 -23.23
N GLY A 102 14.49 -19.23 -22.88
CA GLY A 102 15.33 -19.90 -23.86
C GLY A 102 14.65 -21.04 -24.61
N ILE A 103 13.58 -21.61 -24.06
CA ILE A 103 12.78 -22.67 -24.69
C ILE A 103 11.48 -22.11 -25.23
N SER A 104 10.75 -21.36 -24.38
CA SER A 104 9.43 -20.81 -24.75
C SER A 104 9.51 -19.69 -25.76
N GLY A 105 10.60 -18.91 -25.78
CA GLY A 105 10.70 -17.68 -26.56
C GLY A 105 9.79 -16.55 -26.06
N VAL A 106 9.08 -16.75 -24.94
CA VAL A 106 8.21 -15.76 -24.32
C VAL A 106 9.05 -14.64 -23.74
N THR A 107 8.59 -13.40 -23.89
CA THR A 107 9.24 -12.23 -23.30
C THR A 107 8.39 -11.63 -22.20
N ALA A 108 9.05 -11.23 -21.11
CA ALA A 108 8.38 -10.58 -19.99
C ALA A 108 9.26 -9.48 -19.40
N ARG A 109 8.62 -8.40 -18.93
CA ARG A 109 9.30 -7.35 -18.15
C ARG A 109 9.25 -7.69 -16.67
N VAL A 110 10.40 -7.63 -16.01
CA VAL A 110 10.49 -7.80 -14.57
C VAL A 110 10.05 -6.52 -13.87
N VAL A 111 9.03 -6.64 -13.03
CA VAL A 111 8.44 -5.50 -12.29
C VAL A 111 8.81 -5.50 -10.81
N GLY A 112 9.36 -6.60 -10.30
CA GLY A 112 9.80 -6.74 -8.92
C GLY A 112 10.42 -8.10 -8.66
N TYR A 113 10.90 -8.30 -7.45
CA TYR A 113 11.49 -9.56 -7.02
C TYR A 113 11.18 -9.85 -5.55
N ALA A 114 11.39 -11.08 -5.14
CA ALA A 114 11.44 -11.49 -3.74
C ALA A 114 12.64 -12.40 -3.52
N ASP A 115 13.38 -12.12 -2.47
CA ASP A 115 14.53 -12.93 -2.07
C ASP A 115 14.09 -14.32 -1.63
N ALA A 116 15.03 -15.27 -1.71
CA ALA A 116 14.84 -16.62 -1.20
C ALA A 116 14.62 -16.59 0.32
N THR A 117 13.76 -17.45 0.79
CA THR A 117 13.58 -17.72 2.21
C THR A 117 13.95 -19.19 2.48
N THR A 118 13.88 -19.64 3.73
CA THR A 118 14.11 -21.05 4.08
C THR A 118 13.14 -22.02 3.43
N ILE A 119 11.95 -21.53 3.02
CA ILE A 119 10.85 -22.35 2.47
C ILE A 119 10.49 -21.98 1.03
N ASP A 120 11.07 -20.91 0.47
CA ASP A 120 10.66 -20.38 -0.83
C ASP A 120 11.88 -19.99 -1.67
N SER A 121 11.80 -20.27 -2.97
CA SER A 121 12.85 -19.97 -3.93
C SER A 121 12.87 -18.46 -4.30
N PRO A 122 14.02 -17.94 -4.80
CA PRO A 122 14.08 -16.59 -5.35
C PRO A 122 13.02 -16.45 -6.44
N THR A 123 12.25 -15.38 -6.38
CA THR A 123 11.10 -15.19 -7.27
C THR A 123 11.18 -13.85 -7.97
N LEU A 124 10.98 -13.84 -9.29
CA LEU A 124 10.75 -12.62 -10.07
C LEU A 124 9.26 -12.42 -10.27
N TYR A 125 8.80 -11.18 -10.16
CA TYR A 125 7.47 -10.79 -10.58
C TYR A 125 7.55 -10.19 -11.97
N VAL A 126 6.74 -10.72 -12.90
CA VAL A 126 6.85 -10.38 -14.31
C VAL A 126 5.51 -9.94 -14.91
N LYS A 127 5.61 -9.12 -15.94
CA LYS A 127 4.51 -8.81 -16.83
C LYS A 127 4.87 -9.35 -18.21
N TYR A 128 4.15 -10.36 -18.68
CA TYR A 128 4.35 -10.91 -20.01
C TYR A 128 4.05 -9.86 -21.08
N LEU A 129 4.93 -9.77 -22.09
CA LEU A 129 4.86 -8.81 -23.17
C LEU A 129 4.44 -9.47 -24.47
N THR A 130 4.96 -10.67 -24.73
CA THR A 130 4.66 -11.42 -25.96
C THR A 130 4.33 -12.86 -25.62
N THR A 131 3.46 -13.45 -26.43
CA THR A 131 3.24 -14.89 -26.49
C THR A 131 4.09 -15.43 -27.64
N ALA A 132 4.82 -16.50 -27.41
CA ALA A 132 5.56 -17.18 -28.46
C ALA A 132 4.80 -18.40 -28.97
N THR A 133 4.86 -18.61 -30.27
CA THR A 133 4.38 -19.83 -30.89
C THR A 133 5.53 -20.83 -30.84
N GLN A 134 5.47 -21.84 -30.02
CA GLN A 134 6.40 -22.96 -30.14
C GLN A 134 6.08 -23.71 -31.45
N THR A 135 6.99 -23.62 -32.38
CA THR A 135 7.03 -24.57 -33.48
C THR A 135 7.61 -25.86 -32.88
N ALA A 136 6.77 -26.78 -32.46
CA ALA A 136 7.22 -28.11 -32.12
C ALA A 136 7.86 -28.67 -33.41
N SER A 137 9.16 -28.83 -33.42
CA SER A 137 9.87 -29.62 -34.44
C SER A 137 9.48 -31.08 -34.21
N ALA A 138 8.34 -31.47 -34.75
CA ALA A 138 7.94 -32.87 -34.80
C ALA A 138 8.70 -33.52 -35.95
N THR A 139 9.86 -34.12 -35.65
CA THR A 139 10.43 -35.13 -36.50
C THR A 139 9.63 -36.40 -36.30
N GLY A 140 8.66 -36.65 -37.16
CA GLY A 140 7.89 -37.88 -37.16
C GLY A 140 6.43 -37.73 -37.55
N SER A 141 6.19 -37.83 -38.85
CA SER A 141 4.99 -38.38 -39.51
C SER A 141 3.60 -38.09 -38.90
N THR A 142 2.80 -37.49 -39.79
CA THR A 142 1.34 -37.28 -39.75
C THR A 142 0.82 -36.11 -38.94
N GLY A 143 0.72 -35.01 -39.62
CA GLY A 143 -0.36 -34.06 -39.71
C GLY A 143 -1.21 -33.75 -38.51
N ALA A 144 -0.79 -32.88 -37.66
CA ALA A 144 -1.57 -31.81 -37.04
C ALA A 144 -0.59 -30.94 -36.25
N SER A 145 -0.17 -29.87 -36.84
CA SER A 145 0.52 -28.80 -36.13
C SER A 145 -0.48 -28.12 -35.21
N ILE A 146 -0.64 -28.61 -34.00
CA ILE A 146 -1.26 -27.84 -32.94
C ILE A 146 -0.17 -26.87 -32.52
N ALA A 147 -0.26 -25.64 -33.00
CA ALA A 147 0.51 -24.54 -32.50
C ALA A 147 0.12 -24.30 -31.03
N ASN A 148 0.80 -24.91 -30.09
CA ASN A 148 0.70 -24.55 -28.68
C ASN A 148 1.35 -23.19 -28.50
N SER A 149 0.54 -22.14 -28.51
CA SER A 149 0.98 -20.83 -28.06
C SER A 149 1.22 -20.88 -26.58
N THR A 150 2.50 -20.88 -26.18
CA THR A 150 2.87 -20.72 -24.76
C THR A 150 2.73 -19.25 -24.41
N VAL A 151 1.93 -18.96 -23.38
CA VAL A 151 1.69 -17.61 -22.85
C VAL A 151 2.57 -17.32 -21.64
N GLU A 152 3.21 -18.33 -21.08
CA GLU A 152 4.05 -18.26 -19.89
C GLU A 152 5.37 -18.99 -20.12
N PHE A 153 6.34 -18.72 -19.26
CA PHE A 153 7.61 -19.43 -19.28
C PHE A 153 7.43 -20.92 -18.97
N VAL A 154 8.35 -21.74 -19.49
CA VAL A 154 8.36 -23.18 -19.30
C VAL A 154 9.27 -23.57 -18.14
N ASN A 155 8.92 -24.60 -17.38
CA ASN A 155 9.73 -25.10 -16.29
C ASN A 155 11.14 -25.50 -16.75
N GLY A 156 12.15 -25.12 -15.98
CA GLY A 156 13.54 -25.48 -16.20
C GLY A 156 14.25 -24.71 -17.33
N GLU A 157 13.58 -23.76 -18.00
CA GLU A 157 14.25 -22.96 -19.03
C GLU A 157 15.19 -21.89 -18.45
N SER A 158 16.16 -21.49 -19.26
CA SER A 158 17.03 -20.36 -18.94
C SER A 158 16.37 -19.05 -19.34
N LEU A 159 16.60 -18.00 -18.55
CA LEU A 159 16.19 -16.65 -18.87
C LEU A 159 17.38 -15.85 -19.42
N ALA A 160 17.20 -15.22 -20.56
CA ALA A 160 18.12 -14.24 -21.13
C ALA A 160 17.57 -12.84 -20.90
N ALA A 161 18.37 -11.95 -20.31
CA ALA A 161 17.99 -10.56 -20.10
C ALA A 161 18.47 -9.67 -21.25
N ASP A 162 17.74 -8.59 -21.52
CA ASP A 162 18.10 -7.56 -22.52
C ASP A 162 19.30 -6.69 -22.11
N LYS A 163 19.68 -6.76 -20.84
CA LYS A 163 20.83 -6.05 -20.26
C LYS A 163 21.69 -7.01 -19.44
N GLN A 164 22.94 -6.62 -19.21
CA GLN A 164 23.80 -7.37 -18.31
C GLN A 164 23.29 -7.28 -16.88
N ILE A 165 22.92 -8.41 -16.30
CA ILE A 165 22.38 -8.50 -14.94
C ILE A 165 23.50 -8.69 -13.90
N SER A 166 24.53 -9.48 -14.27
CA SER A 166 25.67 -9.77 -13.38
C SER A 166 26.96 -9.80 -14.18
N SER A 167 28.05 -9.33 -13.57
CA SER A 167 29.40 -9.44 -14.13
C SER A 167 29.92 -10.89 -14.20
N ILE A 168 29.26 -11.83 -13.52
CA ILE A 168 29.64 -13.24 -13.45
C ILE A 168 29.21 -13.98 -14.72
N ASN A 169 28.26 -13.45 -15.48
CA ASN A 169 27.71 -14.09 -16.67
C ASN A 169 28.23 -13.44 -17.93
N SER A 170 29.12 -14.12 -18.63
CA SER A 170 29.50 -13.78 -19.99
C SER A 170 28.40 -14.25 -20.95
N GLY A 171 27.41 -13.44 -21.17
CA GLY A 171 26.28 -13.74 -22.05
C GLY A 171 24.95 -13.23 -21.54
N ASN A 172 23.90 -13.37 -22.35
CA ASN A 172 22.57 -12.88 -22.00
C ASN A 172 21.83 -13.79 -21.01
N ASN A 173 22.22 -15.07 -20.87
CA ASN A 173 21.60 -15.97 -19.89
C ASN A 173 22.02 -15.60 -18.49
N SER A 174 21.07 -15.45 -17.60
CA SER A 174 21.30 -14.89 -16.28
C SER A 174 20.70 -15.72 -15.14
N SER A 175 19.80 -16.63 -15.44
CA SER A 175 19.16 -17.52 -14.44
C SER A 175 18.46 -18.69 -15.12
N THR A 176 18.08 -19.69 -14.32
CA THR A 176 17.27 -20.82 -14.74
C THR A 176 16.04 -20.95 -13.85
N LEU A 177 14.91 -21.28 -14.44
CA LEU A 177 13.67 -21.51 -13.74
C LEU A 177 13.73 -22.83 -12.96
N LEU A 178 12.87 -22.98 -11.95
CA LEU A 178 12.66 -24.27 -11.30
C LEU A 178 12.20 -25.32 -12.33
N THR A 179 12.58 -26.56 -12.09
CA THR A 179 12.24 -27.70 -12.97
C THR A 179 10.79 -28.14 -12.85
N SER A 180 10.06 -27.65 -11.83
CA SER A 180 8.62 -27.87 -11.66
C SER A 180 8.01 -26.71 -10.92
N GLY A 181 6.77 -26.31 -11.29
CA GLY A 181 6.04 -25.22 -10.64
C GLY A 181 6.77 -23.89 -10.66
N ALA A 182 7.50 -23.61 -11.74
CA ALA A 182 8.28 -22.40 -11.86
C ALA A 182 7.43 -21.15 -12.05
N THR A 183 6.28 -21.28 -12.72
CA THR A 183 5.36 -20.18 -12.97
C THR A 183 4.12 -20.30 -12.10
N SER A 184 3.62 -19.17 -11.64
CA SER A 184 2.36 -19.09 -10.90
C SER A 184 1.76 -17.71 -11.01
N THR A 185 0.47 -17.61 -10.74
CA THR A 185 -0.24 -16.34 -10.73
C THR A 185 -0.48 -15.92 -9.29
N GLY A 186 0.09 -14.80 -8.91
CA GLY A 186 -0.14 -14.15 -7.63
C GLY A 186 -1.08 -12.96 -7.75
N SER A 187 -1.17 -12.21 -6.67
CA SER A 187 -1.97 -11.01 -6.56
C SER A 187 -1.19 -9.87 -5.90
N SER A 188 -1.47 -8.65 -6.31
CA SER A 188 -0.84 -7.46 -5.75
C SER A 188 -1.84 -6.32 -5.63
N ALA A 189 -1.57 -5.43 -4.67
CA ALA A 189 -2.22 -4.13 -4.58
C ALA A 189 -1.17 -3.03 -4.71
N ALA A 190 -1.54 -1.93 -5.33
CA ALA A 190 -0.68 -0.76 -5.45
C ALA A 190 -1.50 0.50 -5.17
N ILE A 191 -0.85 1.47 -4.54
CA ILE A 191 -1.41 2.80 -4.32
C ILE A 191 -0.54 3.81 -5.05
N GLU A 192 -1.17 4.78 -5.68
CA GLU A 192 -0.49 5.93 -6.27
C GLU A 192 -0.28 7.03 -5.23
N GLU A 193 0.49 8.04 -5.59
CA GLU A 193 0.75 9.17 -4.71
C GLU A 193 -0.56 9.91 -4.35
N GLY A 194 -0.74 10.19 -3.07
CA GLY A 194 -1.92 10.88 -2.58
C GLY A 194 -1.69 11.59 -1.24
N VAL A 195 -2.74 12.24 -0.72
CA VAL A 195 -2.73 12.89 0.59
C VAL A 195 -3.93 12.40 1.38
N TYR A 196 -3.68 12.00 2.62
CA TYR A 196 -4.69 11.50 3.55
C TYR A 196 -4.76 12.38 4.80
N PHE A 197 -5.96 12.55 5.35
CA PHE A 197 -6.16 13.22 6.62
C PHE A 197 -6.05 12.20 7.76
N VAL A 198 -4.93 12.26 8.47
CA VAL A 198 -4.57 11.28 9.51
C VAL A 198 -4.09 12.01 10.74
N ARG A 199 -4.70 11.70 11.90
CA ARG A 199 -4.33 12.26 13.21
C ARG A 199 -4.30 13.79 13.24
N GLY A 200 -5.23 14.39 12.50
CA GLY A 200 -5.33 15.84 12.41
C GLY A 200 -4.33 16.49 11.44
N GLN A 201 -3.57 15.69 10.69
CA GLN A 201 -2.56 16.16 9.75
C GLN A 201 -2.88 15.71 8.33
N PHE A 202 -2.44 16.47 7.34
CA PHE A 202 -2.49 16.10 5.93
C PHE A 202 -1.18 15.38 5.57
N VAL A 203 -1.22 14.06 5.48
CA VAL A 203 -0.03 13.23 5.29
C VAL A 203 0.05 12.75 3.85
N ARG A 204 1.19 13.01 3.20
CA ARG A 204 1.48 12.53 1.84
C ARG A 204 1.87 11.05 1.87
N VAL A 205 1.31 10.30 0.95
CA VAL A 205 1.65 8.89 0.71
C VAL A 205 2.35 8.79 -0.63
N PRO A 206 3.57 8.28 -0.70
CA PRO A 206 4.22 7.99 -1.98
C PRO A 206 3.58 6.78 -2.65
N ALA A 207 3.81 6.62 -3.95
CA ALA A 207 3.39 5.43 -4.66
C ALA A 207 4.06 4.17 -4.07
N GLN A 208 3.24 3.16 -3.75
CA GLN A 208 3.68 1.91 -3.11
C GLN A 208 2.99 0.71 -3.73
N ARG A 209 3.63 -0.45 -3.64
CA ARG A 209 3.06 -1.73 -4.07
C ARG A 209 3.34 -2.81 -3.04
N ILE A 210 2.34 -3.65 -2.78
CA ILE A 210 2.46 -4.82 -1.93
C ILE A 210 1.98 -6.07 -2.68
N VAL A 211 2.71 -7.17 -2.51
CA VAL A 211 2.26 -8.49 -2.96
C VAL A 211 1.33 -9.06 -1.90
N LEU A 212 0.11 -9.36 -2.29
CA LEU A 212 -0.89 -9.94 -1.40
C LEU A 212 -0.61 -11.43 -1.21
N ASP A 213 -0.63 -12.17 -2.30
CA ASP A 213 -0.21 -13.56 -2.33
C ASP A 213 0.72 -13.80 -3.50
N LYS A 214 1.80 -14.54 -3.25
CA LYS A 214 2.82 -14.81 -4.28
C LYS A 214 2.32 -15.76 -5.36
N TYR A 215 1.48 -16.73 -4.97
CA TYR A 215 1.15 -17.89 -5.80
C TYR A 215 -0.34 -18.19 -5.89
N THR A 216 -1.18 -17.29 -5.39
CA THR A 216 -2.63 -17.38 -5.54
C THR A 216 -3.21 -16.06 -6.00
N ASN A 217 -4.24 -16.12 -6.82
CA ASN A 217 -4.94 -14.95 -7.37
C ASN A 217 -6.28 -14.68 -6.67
N THR A 218 -6.57 -15.39 -5.58
CA THR A 218 -7.80 -15.28 -4.80
C THR A 218 -7.51 -14.82 -3.36
N PRO A 219 -6.87 -13.65 -3.17
CA PRO A 219 -6.54 -13.16 -1.85
C PRO A 219 -7.79 -12.79 -1.06
N SER A 220 -7.72 -12.95 0.26
CA SER A 220 -8.76 -12.56 1.20
C SER A 220 -8.14 -11.72 2.30
N TYR A 221 -8.08 -10.40 2.08
CA TYR A 221 -7.39 -9.44 2.95
C TYR A 221 -8.09 -8.10 3.00
N ARG A 222 -7.85 -7.40 4.09
CA ARG A 222 -8.05 -5.95 4.22
C ARG A 222 -6.73 -5.28 3.82
N VAL A 223 -6.75 -4.45 2.80
CA VAL A 223 -5.57 -3.73 2.30
C VAL A 223 -5.75 -2.25 2.57
N GLY A 224 -4.71 -1.62 3.10
CA GLY A 224 -4.81 -0.22 3.50
C GLY A 224 -3.47 0.35 3.94
N LEU A 225 -3.53 1.51 4.58
CA LEU A 225 -2.37 2.24 5.05
C LEU A 225 -2.18 2.01 6.55
N THR A 226 -0.99 1.55 6.93
CA THR A 226 -0.54 1.49 8.32
C THR A 226 0.07 2.83 8.70
N VAL A 227 -0.42 3.41 9.78
CA VAL A 227 0.04 4.70 10.31
C VAL A 227 1.14 4.46 11.33
N THR A 228 2.29 5.05 11.13
CA THR A 228 3.43 4.96 12.04
C THR A 228 3.88 6.36 12.44
N GLU A 229 3.96 6.64 13.74
CA GLU A 229 4.55 7.86 14.28
C GLU A 229 5.96 7.56 14.81
N THR A 230 6.91 8.38 14.40
CA THR A 230 8.31 8.25 14.85
C THR A 230 8.89 9.61 15.20
N LEU A 231 9.75 9.63 16.21
CA LEU A 231 10.56 10.78 16.53
C LEU A 231 11.91 10.64 15.82
N VAL A 232 12.18 11.53 14.88
CA VAL A 232 13.44 11.60 14.15
C VAL A 232 14.38 12.51 14.92
N THR A 233 15.55 11.98 15.27
CA THR A 233 16.59 12.68 16.04
C THR A 233 17.83 12.93 15.18
N PRO A 234 18.70 13.88 15.52
CA PRO A 234 19.96 14.11 14.80
C PRO A 234 20.91 12.91 14.78
N GLU A 235 20.72 11.94 15.69
CA GLU A 235 21.46 10.69 15.71
C GLU A 235 20.98 9.72 14.63
N SER A 236 19.67 9.74 14.32
CA SER A 236 19.07 8.89 13.30
C SER A 236 19.10 9.53 11.91
N ASP A 237 19.10 10.86 11.84
CA ASP A 237 19.12 11.62 10.60
C ASP A 237 20.10 12.79 10.70
N THR A 238 21.25 12.66 10.06
CA THR A 238 22.32 13.66 10.05
C THR A 238 21.97 14.95 9.31
N THR A 239 20.87 14.98 8.54
CA THR A 239 20.38 16.22 7.90
C THR A 239 19.82 17.21 8.92
N LEU A 240 19.55 16.75 10.16
CA LEU A 240 19.14 17.59 11.28
C LEU A 240 20.32 18.24 12.04
N LEU A 241 21.55 18.00 11.60
CA LEU A 241 22.71 18.72 12.11
C LEU A 241 22.83 20.11 11.46
N ASP A 242 23.49 21.03 12.17
CA ASP A 242 23.73 22.37 11.63
C ASP A 242 24.59 22.28 10.36
N ASN A 243 24.11 22.89 9.29
CA ASN A 243 24.77 22.93 7.98
C ASN A 243 25.66 24.15 7.77
N ALA A 244 25.88 24.99 8.80
CA ALA A 244 26.67 26.20 8.72
C ALA A 244 28.18 25.87 8.54
N ALA A 245 28.59 25.65 7.29
CA ALA A 245 29.99 25.37 6.97
C ALA A 245 30.90 26.57 7.38
N GLY A 246 32.02 26.26 8.03
CA GLY A 246 33.01 27.25 8.46
C GLY A 246 32.66 28.01 9.75
N SER A 247 31.60 27.62 10.47
CA SER A 247 31.24 28.17 11.79
C SER A 247 31.60 27.19 12.91
N THR A 248 31.70 27.70 14.14
CA THR A 248 31.94 26.90 15.34
C THR A 248 30.77 25.96 15.67
N ASN A 249 29.59 26.22 15.12
CA ASN A 249 28.36 25.43 15.33
C ASN A 249 28.17 24.34 14.28
N VAL A 250 29.07 24.16 13.33
CA VAL A 250 28.97 23.10 12.31
C VAL A 250 28.74 21.74 12.98
N ASN A 251 27.79 20.97 12.47
CA ASN A 251 27.36 19.68 13.01
C ASN A 251 26.75 19.74 14.45
N ALA A 252 26.36 20.91 14.94
CA ALA A 252 25.59 20.97 16.19
C ALA A 252 24.23 20.28 15.99
N LYS A 253 23.78 19.55 17.03
CA LYS A 253 22.51 18.84 16.99
C LYS A 253 21.32 19.79 16.94
N GLY A 254 20.46 19.62 15.93
CA GLY A 254 19.22 20.35 15.78
C GLY A 254 18.07 19.76 16.59
N ALA A 255 16.89 20.37 16.48
CA ALA A 255 15.67 19.89 17.14
C ALA A 255 15.16 18.58 16.50
N HIS A 256 14.50 17.76 17.31
CA HIS A 256 13.85 16.53 16.87
C HIS A 256 12.62 16.85 15.97
N ARG A 257 12.18 15.86 15.20
CA ARG A 257 10.99 15.97 14.32
C ARG A 257 10.02 14.84 14.62
N LEU A 258 8.75 15.16 14.77
CA LEU A 258 7.69 14.17 14.72
C LEU A 258 7.40 13.85 13.25
N LYS A 259 7.52 12.59 12.89
CA LYS A 259 7.26 12.08 11.53
C LYS A 259 6.08 11.13 11.58
N ILE A 260 5.14 11.30 10.64
CA ILE A 260 4.02 10.39 10.43
C ILE A 260 4.20 9.77 9.05
N ASP A 261 4.41 8.46 9.03
CA ASP A 261 4.55 7.68 7.81
C ASP A 261 3.31 6.81 7.57
N LEU A 262 2.91 6.72 6.30
CA LEU A 262 1.84 5.86 5.85
C LEU A 262 2.41 4.80 4.91
N THR A 263 2.33 3.55 5.32
CA THR A 263 2.84 2.41 4.54
C THR A 263 1.72 1.49 4.12
N LEU A 264 1.72 1.09 2.83
CA LEU A 264 0.74 0.14 2.31
C LEU A 264 0.95 -1.23 2.94
N GLY A 265 -0.09 -1.75 3.58
CA GLY A 265 -0.09 -3.02 4.30
C GLY A 265 -1.32 -3.86 4.01
N LYS A 266 -1.31 -5.09 4.51
CA LYS A 266 -2.45 -6.00 4.47
C LYS A 266 -2.70 -6.61 5.83
N LEU A 267 -3.98 -6.81 6.16
CA LEU A 267 -4.44 -7.51 7.35
C LEU A 267 -5.38 -8.65 6.95
N PRO A 268 -5.47 -9.74 7.73
CA PRO A 268 -6.50 -10.76 7.53
C PRO A 268 -7.91 -10.17 7.65
N LEU A 269 -8.89 -10.72 6.94
CA LEU A 269 -10.29 -10.26 7.01
C LEU A 269 -10.85 -10.27 8.43
N GLY A 270 -10.52 -11.28 9.22
CA GLY A 270 -10.99 -11.43 10.60
C GLY A 270 -10.20 -10.64 11.64
N SER A 271 -9.24 -9.79 11.24
CA SER A 271 -8.54 -8.95 12.21
C SER A 271 -9.48 -7.88 12.77
N SER A 272 -9.36 -7.60 14.08
CA SER A 272 -10.04 -6.48 14.71
C SER A 272 -9.62 -5.16 14.08
N ASP A 273 -10.49 -4.16 14.18
CA ASP A 273 -10.14 -2.81 13.75
C ASP A 273 -8.93 -2.31 14.57
N ASP A 274 -7.94 -1.83 13.85
CA ASP A 274 -6.75 -1.21 14.40
C ASP A 274 -6.80 0.29 14.13
N ASP A 275 -6.73 1.09 15.18
CA ASP A 275 -6.65 2.54 15.08
C ASP A 275 -5.45 3.05 14.24
N ASN A 276 -4.46 2.20 13.99
CA ASN A 276 -3.30 2.51 13.17
C ASN A 276 -3.46 2.03 11.72
N PHE A 277 -4.62 1.48 11.34
CA PHE A 277 -4.83 0.94 10.01
C PHE A 277 -6.04 1.61 9.32
N ILE A 278 -5.79 2.20 8.16
CA ILE A 278 -6.81 2.83 7.32
C ILE A 278 -7.13 1.87 6.18
N GLU A 279 -8.28 1.23 6.22
CA GLU A 279 -8.71 0.30 5.18
C GLU A 279 -9.13 1.05 3.91
N LEU A 280 -8.50 0.73 2.79
CA LEU A 280 -8.81 1.30 1.47
C LEU A 280 -9.42 0.29 0.52
N LEU A 281 -9.09 -0.99 0.68
CA LEU A 281 -9.54 -2.06 -0.19
C LEU A 281 -9.79 -3.32 0.64
N ARG A 282 -10.95 -3.93 0.44
CA ARG A 282 -11.28 -5.24 1.02
C ARG A 282 -11.47 -6.24 -0.08
N LEU A 283 -10.77 -7.36 0.06
CA LEU A 283 -10.80 -8.47 -0.89
C LEU A 283 -11.31 -9.73 -0.20
N LYS A 284 -12.27 -10.38 -0.82
CA LYS A 284 -12.77 -11.70 -0.39
C LYS A 284 -12.66 -12.65 -1.58
N THR A 285 -11.88 -13.70 -1.43
CA THR A 285 -11.68 -14.73 -2.48
C THR A 285 -11.31 -14.14 -3.85
N GLY A 286 -10.45 -13.10 -3.86
CA GLY A 286 -10.02 -12.40 -5.08
C GLY A 286 -11.00 -11.41 -5.67
N SER A 287 -12.19 -11.26 -5.07
CA SER A 287 -13.18 -10.25 -5.47
C SER A 287 -13.05 -9.00 -4.60
N ILE A 288 -13.29 -7.85 -5.19
CA ILE A 288 -13.31 -6.56 -4.48
C ILE A 288 -14.67 -6.43 -3.78
N GLU A 289 -14.66 -6.43 -2.46
CA GLU A 289 -15.84 -6.21 -1.63
C GLU A 289 -16.05 -4.73 -1.30
N ARG A 290 -14.95 -4.02 -1.05
CA ARG A 290 -14.94 -2.58 -0.76
C ARG A 290 -13.74 -1.93 -1.43
N LEU A 291 -13.96 -0.76 -2.03
CA LEU A 291 -12.91 0.07 -2.63
C LEU A 291 -13.18 1.53 -2.27
N VAL A 292 -12.15 2.19 -1.76
CA VAL A 292 -12.14 3.65 -1.53
C VAL A 292 -11.41 4.29 -2.71
N ASP A 293 -12.17 4.87 -3.64
CA ASP A 293 -11.65 5.44 -4.89
C ASP A 293 -11.83 6.95 -5.01
N ARG A 294 -12.56 7.57 -4.08
CA ARG A 294 -12.92 8.99 -4.12
C ARG A 294 -12.65 9.70 -2.81
N THR A 295 -12.44 10.99 -2.91
CA THR A 295 -12.41 11.87 -1.75
C THR A 295 -13.78 11.87 -1.07
N ASP A 296 -13.78 11.58 0.22
CA ASP A 296 -14.98 11.48 1.00
C ASP A 296 -15.12 12.69 1.94
N TYR A 297 -16.05 13.58 1.62
CA TYR A 297 -16.43 14.74 2.42
C TYR A 297 -17.60 14.42 3.36
N ASN A 298 -17.66 13.21 3.89
CA ASN A 298 -18.80 12.68 4.66
C ASN A 298 -19.30 13.64 5.73
N VAL A 299 -18.41 14.24 6.52
CA VAL A 299 -18.80 15.14 7.60
C VAL A 299 -19.54 16.38 7.06
N PHE A 300 -19.03 16.93 5.98
CA PHE A 300 -19.63 18.11 5.34
C PHE A 300 -20.96 17.76 4.65
N GLN A 301 -21.02 16.62 3.97
CA GLN A 301 -22.22 16.13 3.31
C GLN A 301 -23.32 15.81 4.32
N GLU A 302 -22.99 15.13 5.43
CA GLU A 302 -23.94 14.83 6.52
C GLU A 302 -24.49 16.11 7.17
N ASN A 303 -23.63 17.12 7.40
CA ASN A 303 -24.08 18.40 7.95
C ASN A 303 -24.98 19.15 6.99
N ILE A 304 -24.68 19.17 5.70
CA ILE A 304 -25.54 19.80 4.67
C ILE A 304 -26.86 19.05 4.58
N ALA A 305 -26.83 17.70 4.51
CA ALA A 305 -28.05 16.89 4.41
C ALA A 305 -28.96 17.11 5.62
N ARG A 306 -28.39 17.12 6.84
CA ARG A 306 -29.14 17.39 8.06
C ARG A 306 -29.77 18.80 8.03
N ARG A 307 -29.00 19.81 7.67
CA ARG A 307 -29.49 21.17 7.58
C ARG A 307 -30.59 21.33 6.52
N THR A 308 -30.42 20.70 5.36
CA THR A 308 -31.45 20.68 4.32
C THR A 308 -32.73 20.02 4.81
N PHE A 309 -32.62 18.92 5.56
CA PHE A 309 -33.77 18.26 6.16
C PHE A 309 -34.43 19.14 7.22
N ASP A 310 -33.66 19.80 8.09
CA ASP A 310 -34.17 20.69 9.14
C ASP A 310 -34.91 21.89 8.53
N GLU A 311 -34.45 22.44 7.39
CA GLU A 311 -35.02 23.60 6.72
C GLU A 311 -36.21 23.25 5.81
N SER A 312 -36.16 22.11 5.13
CA SER A 312 -37.11 21.74 4.05
C SER A 312 -37.96 20.51 4.35
N GLY A 313 -37.65 19.75 5.42
CA GLY A 313 -38.25 18.46 5.68
C GLY A 313 -37.90 17.41 4.62
N ASN A 314 -38.88 16.56 4.26
CA ASN A 314 -38.68 15.56 3.22
C ASN A 314 -38.56 16.22 1.85
N TYR A 315 -37.50 15.89 1.10
CA TYR A 315 -37.28 16.41 -0.25
C TYR A 315 -37.00 15.28 -1.24
N THR A 316 -37.30 15.53 -2.51
CA THR A 316 -37.06 14.57 -3.58
C THR A 316 -35.61 14.64 -4.02
N VAL A 317 -34.93 13.52 -4.01
CA VAL A 317 -33.55 13.38 -4.54
C VAL A 317 -33.60 12.77 -5.95
N ARG A 318 -32.57 13.03 -6.73
CA ARG A 318 -32.40 12.35 -8.02
C ARG A 318 -32.22 10.84 -7.79
N PRO A 319 -32.67 10.00 -8.72
CA PRO A 319 -32.39 8.57 -8.66
C PRO A 319 -30.89 8.31 -8.49
N PHE A 320 -30.54 7.46 -7.56
CA PHE A 320 -29.16 7.03 -7.28
C PHE A 320 -29.11 5.51 -7.20
N GLY A 321 -27.93 4.95 -7.48
CA GLY A 321 -27.71 3.52 -7.34
C GLY A 321 -27.79 3.09 -5.87
N ILE A 322 -28.48 2.00 -5.62
CA ILE A 322 -28.55 1.38 -4.30
C ILE A 322 -27.88 0.00 -4.43
N ASP A 323 -26.83 -0.21 -3.67
CA ASP A 323 -26.27 -1.54 -3.47
C ASP A 323 -26.86 -2.15 -2.21
N VAL A 324 -27.49 -3.30 -2.38
CA VAL A 324 -27.99 -4.11 -1.26
C VAL A 324 -26.92 -5.13 -0.93
N LYS A 325 -26.36 -5.04 0.27
CA LYS A 325 -25.36 -5.98 0.77
C LYS A 325 -25.88 -6.66 2.00
N GLU A 326 -25.44 -7.88 2.20
CA GLU A 326 -25.69 -8.60 3.42
C GLU A 326 -24.98 -7.93 4.60
N GLN A 327 -25.67 -7.80 5.71
CA GLN A 327 -25.12 -7.14 6.89
C GLN A 327 -24.14 -8.05 7.64
N LEU A 328 -24.41 -9.33 7.70
CA LEU A 328 -23.61 -10.32 8.39
C LEU A 328 -23.30 -11.50 7.47
N ASP A 329 -22.02 -11.78 7.31
CA ASP A 329 -21.51 -12.99 6.69
C ASP A 329 -21.05 -13.90 7.84
N ASP A 330 -21.90 -14.85 8.21
CA ASP A 330 -21.57 -15.84 9.24
C ASP A 330 -20.95 -17.11 8.68
N GLY A 331 -20.65 -17.11 7.36
CA GLY A 331 -20.09 -18.26 6.65
C GLY A 331 -21.12 -19.37 6.36
N SER A 332 -22.38 -19.23 6.80
CA SER A 332 -23.44 -20.21 6.54
C SER A 332 -24.32 -19.80 5.36
N ASN A 333 -24.42 -18.51 5.07
CA ASN A 333 -25.25 -17.97 3.99
C ASN A 333 -24.41 -17.36 2.83
N GLU A 334 -23.11 -17.19 2.99
CA GLU A 334 -22.15 -16.75 1.94
C GLU A 334 -22.62 -15.52 1.14
N GLY A 335 -23.31 -14.58 1.77
CA GLY A 335 -23.81 -13.40 1.09
C GLY A 335 -25.09 -13.63 0.28
N VAL A 336 -25.79 -14.74 0.47
CA VAL A 336 -27.06 -15.04 -0.19
C VAL A 336 -28.22 -14.91 0.80
N TYR A 337 -29.11 -13.95 0.53
CA TYR A 337 -30.34 -13.82 1.30
C TYR A 337 -31.27 -15.01 1.06
N SER A 338 -31.66 -15.69 2.11
CA SER A 338 -32.69 -16.75 2.06
C SER A 338 -33.96 -16.27 2.77
N ALA A 339 -35.06 -16.17 2.04
CA ALA A 339 -36.36 -15.78 2.59
C ALA A 339 -36.93 -16.77 3.64
N SER A 340 -36.31 -17.94 3.79
CA SER A 340 -36.71 -18.95 4.79
C SER A 340 -35.97 -18.81 6.13
N GLN A 341 -34.96 -17.99 6.22
CA GLN A 341 -34.30 -17.68 7.48
C GLN A 341 -34.99 -16.49 8.13
N VAL A 342 -35.80 -16.79 9.10
CA VAL A 342 -36.52 -15.79 9.91
C VAL A 342 -35.69 -15.39 11.14
N SER A 343 -34.39 -15.24 10.98
CA SER A 343 -33.55 -14.66 12.01
C SER A 343 -33.33 -13.17 11.72
N ASP A 344 -33.07 -12.37 12.75
CA ASP A 344 -32.92 -10.91 12.72
C ASP A 344 -31.78 -10.38 11.83
N GLU A 345 -31.21 -11.24 10.99
CA GLU A 345 -30.16 -10.96 10.03
C GLU A 345 -30.79 -10.46 8.74
N GLY A 346 -31.05 -9.19 8.71
CA GLY A 346 -31.69 -8.51 7.58
C GLY A 346 -30.69 -7.98 6.57
N LEU A 347 -31.18 -7.80 5.34
CA LEU A 347 -30.48 -7.00 4.33
C LEU A 347 -30.28 -5.57 4.85
N SER A 348 -29.05 -5.10 4.88
CA SER A 348 -28.75 -3.71 5.18
C SER A 348 -28.76 -2.89 3.89
N LEU A 349 -29.59 -1.86 3.84
CA LEU A 349 -29.52 -0.82 2.82
C LEU A 349 -28.36 0.10 3.18
N ILE A 350 -27.28 0.02 2.42
CA ILE A 350 -26.20 0.96 2.54
C ILE A 350 -26.52 2.14 1.64
N HIS A 351 -26.74 3.30 2.24
CA HIS A 351 -26.81 4.55 1.52
C HIS A 351 -25.41 4.89 1.03
N ILE A 352 -25.28 5.00 -0.27
CA ILE A 352 -24.08 5.50 -0.91
C ILE A 352 -24.20 7.01 -1.06
#